data_6cace5c779bf18e7e4bf9850d58aa133
#
_entry.id   6cace5c779bf18e7e4bf9850d58aa133
#
_cell.length_a   1.000
_cell.length_b   1.000
_cell.length_c   1.000
_cell.angle_alpha   90.00
_cell.angle_beta   90.00
_cell.angle_gamma   90.00
#
_symmetry.space_group_name_H-M   'P 1'
#
loop_
_entity.id
_entity.type
_entity.pdbx_description
1 polymer ?
#
loop_
_entity_poly.entity_id
_entity_poly.type
_entity_poly.pdbx_seq_one_letter_code
_entity_poly.pdbx_strand_id
1 'polypeptide(L)'
;MSEATAPAAVNVLPRGVLMLIGALVLAALLGTAAVRLSGVSISEPDAQPVASRALRFEDGADGSVLVIDGASGQRVATITGEQGFLRGTLRALARERKRIGAGSEAPFELVLRSDARLTLMDPVTQQRIDLESFGPTNAGVFARLLNREAPRQP
;
A
#
# COMPACT_ATOMS: atom_id res chain seq x y z
N MET A 1 0.09 -60.98 29.68
CA MET A 1 0.09 -59.82 30.58
C MET A 1 -0.07 -58.60 29.68
N SER A 2 -1.28 -58.10 29.58
CA SER A 2 -1.60 -56.91 28.78
C SER A 2 -1.52 -55.69 29.70
N GLU A 3 -0.54 -54.82 29.47
CA GLU A 3 -0.47 -53.51 30.12
C GLU A 3 -1.53 -52.60 29.48
N ALA A 4 -2.54 -52.26 30.26
CA ALA A 4 -3.53 -51.24 29.88
C ALA A 4 -2.88 -49.87 30.02
N THR A 5 -2.57 -49.23 28.89
CA THR A 5 -2.12 -47.84 28.84
C THR A 5 -3.27 -46.94 29.30
N ALA A 6 -3.11 -46.31 30.46
CA ALA A 6 -4.07 -45.34 30.98
C ALA A 6 -4.19 -44.12 30.02
N PRO A 7 -5.39 -43.63 29.75
CA PRO A 7 -5.55 -42.46 28.91
C PRO A 7 -4.93 -41.22 29.56
N ALA A 8 -4.12 -40.46 28.81
CA ALA A 8 -3.51 -39.22 29.25
C ALA A 8 -4.59 -38.24 29.71
N ALA A 9 -4.50 -37.73 30.92
CA ALA A 9 -5.41 -36.73 31.47
C ALA A 9 -5.33 -35.49 30.63
N VAL A 10 -6.41 -35.15 29.94
CA VAL A 10 -6.56 -33.87 29.22
C VAL A 10 -6.62 -32.76 30.29
N ASN A 11 -5.53 -32.00 30.39
CA ASN A 11 -5.48 -30.82 31.27
C ASN A 11 -6.47 -29.76 30.77
N VAL A 12 -7.68 -29.80 31.28
CA VAL A 12 -8.71 -28.79 30.99
C VAL A 12 -8.36 -27.53 31.78
N LEU A 13 -8.09 -26.43 31.09
CA LEU A 13 -7.81 -25.15 31.73
C LEU A 13 -8.94 -24.75 32.69
N PRO A 14 -8.62 -24.25 33.89
CA PRO A 14 -9.61 -23.77 34.85
C PRO A 14 -10.53 -22.73 34.20
N ARG A 15 -11.82 -22.80 34.45
CA ARG A 15 -12.82 -21.87 33.92
C ARG A 15 -12.48 -20.40 34.18
N GLY A 16 -11.84 -20.11 35.32
CA GLY A 16 -11.37 -18.76 35.66
C GLY A 16 -10.30 -18.23 34.70
N VAL A 17 -9.35 -19.09 34.28
CA VAL A 17 -8.31 -18.73 33.30
C VAL A 17 -8.92 -18.48 31.93
N LEU A 18 -9.91 -19.29 31.51
CA LEU A 18 -10.62 -19.08 30.24
C LEU A 18 -11.40 -17.77 30.25
N MET A 19 -12.07 -17.44 31.36
CA MET A 19 -12.77 -16.16 31.51
C MET A 19 -11.80 -14.96 31.49
N LEU A 20 -10.64 -15.08 32.13
CA LEU A 20 -9.63 -14.04 32.12
C LEU A 20 -9.08 -13.78 30.70
N ILE A 21 -8.76 -14.84 29.97
CA ILE A 21 -8.31 -14.75 28.58
C ILE A 21 -9.40 -14.12 27.71
N GLY A 22 -10.64 -14.57 27.87
CA GLY A 22 -11.78 -14.03 27.11
C GLY A 22 -11.99 -12.53 27.39
N ALA A 23 -11.90 -12.11 28.65
CA ALA A 23 -12.00 -10.70 29.03
C ALA A 23 -10.86 -9.85 28.45
N LEU A 24 -9.63 -10.38 28.44
CA LEU A 24 -8.47 -9.70 27.87
C LEU A 24 -8.62 -9.51 26.34
N VAL A 25 -9.04 -10.56 25.65
CA VAL A 25 -9.29 -10.50 24.19
C VAL A 25 -10.41 -9.51 23.88
N LEU A 26 -11.49 -9.54 24.65
CA LEU A 26 -12.61 -8.61 24.47
C LEU A 26 -12.17 -7.17 24.71
N ALA A 27 -11.40 -6.91 25.76
CA ALA A 27 -10.87 -5.58 26.04
C ALA A 27 -9.95 -5.07 24.92
N ALA A 28 -9.08 -5.93 24.36
CA ALA A 28 -8.22 -5.60 23.24
C ALA A 28 -9.04 -5.28 21.98
N LEU A 29 -10.07 -6.06 21.68
CA LEU A 29 -10.97 -5.83 20.53
C LEU A 29 -11.74 -4.51 20.70
N LEU A 30 -12.31 -4.26 21.87
CA LEU A 30 -13.04 -3.03 22.15
C LEU A 30 -12.11 -1.81 22.08
N GLY A 31 -10.89 -1.91 22.64
CA GLY A 31 -9.88 -0.85 22.54
C GLY A 31 -9.50 -0.54 21.09
N THR A 32 -9.24 -1.57 20.29
CA THR A 32 -8.92 -1.41 18.86
C THR A 32 -10.10 -0.81 18.09
N ALA A 33 -11.33 -1.25 18.37
CA ALA A 33 -12.53 -0.70 17.74
C ALA A 33 -12.73 0.77 18.12
N ALA A 34 -12.53 1.13 19.39
CA ALA A 34 -12.65 2.51 19.86
C ALA A 34 -11.64 3.45 19.16
N VAL A 35 -10.37 3.02 19.02
CA VAL A 35 -9.34 3.79 18.29
C VAL A 35 -9.71 3.93 16.82
N ARG A 36 -10.21 2.86 16.19
CA ARG A 36 -10.65 2.90 14.79
C ARG A 36 -11.82 3.85 14.56
N LEU A 37 -12.79 3.86 15.46
CA LEU A 37 -13.98 4.69 15.37
C LEU A 37 -13.71 6.16 15.75
N SER A 38 -12.69 6.43 16.56
CA SER A 38 -12.30 7.79 16.92
C SER A 38 -11.60 8.57 15.80
N GLY A 39 -11.31 7.91 14.67
CA GLY A 39 -10.63 8.54 13.52
C GLY A 39 -9.18 8.95 13.79
N VAL A 40 -8.61 8.54 14.92
CA VAL A 40 -7.21 8.80 15.23
C VAL A 40 -6.34 8.00 14.27
N SER A 41 -5.72 8.70 13.32
CA SER A 41 -4.66 8.14 12.49
C SER A 41 -3.36 8.17 13.29
N ILE A 42 -2.74 7.01 13.46
CA ILE A 42 -1.42 6.86 14.10
C ILE A 42 -0.30 7.17 13.08
N SER A 43 -0.63 7.77 11.96
CA SER A 43 0.38 8.18 10.99
C SER A 43 1.11 9.42 11.51
N GLU A 44 2.44 9.39 11.48
CA GLU A 44 3.24 10.58 11.75
C GLU A 44 2.83 11.72 10.79
N PRO A 45 2.87 12.98 11.25
CA PRO A 45 2.63 14.13 10.39
C PRO A 45 3.52 14.06 9.16
N ASP A 46 2.96 14.38 8.00
CA ASP A 46 3.70 14.37 6.76
C ASP A 46 4.81 15.44 6.78
N ALA A 47 6.04 15.01 6.51
CA ALA A 47 7.12 15.92 6.24
C ALA A 47 6.82 16.75 4.97
N GLN A 48 7.40 17.94 4.88
CA GLN A 48 7.17 18.87 3.76
C GLN A 48 7.52 18.21 2.41
N PRO A 49 6.67 18.35 1.38
CA PRO A 49 7.00 17.89 0.05
C PRO A 49 8.16 18.71 -0.53
N VAL A 50 9.19 18.04 -1.05
CA VAL A 50 10.33 18.66 -1.73
C VAL A 50 10.26 18.52 -3.24
N ALA A 51 9.56 17.49 -3.73
CA ALA A 51 9.27 17.31 -5.14
C ALA A 51 7.98 16.53 -5.28
N SER A 52 7.18 16.86 -6.30
CA SER A 52 6.01 16.08 -6.67
C SER A 52 5.87 15.98 -8.18
N ARG A 53 5.21 14.91 -8.63
CA ARG A 53 4.91 14.71 -10.04
C ARG A 53 3.59 13.98 -10.21
N ALA A 54 2.74 14.52 -11.07
CA ALA A 54 1.52 13.88 -11.50
C ALA A 54 1.83 12.85 -12.60
N LEU A 55 1.41 11.60 -12.43
CA LEU A 55 1.70 10.49 -13.35
C LEU A 55 0.43 9.70 -13.65
N ARG A 56 0.19 9.42 -14.94
CA ARG A 56 -0.78 8.41 -15.36
C ARG A 56 -0.05 7.15 -15.80
N PHE A 57 -0.70 6.02 -15.55
CA PHE A 57 -0.19 4.72 -15.93
C PHE A 57 -1.20 4.05 -16.85
N GLU A 58 -0.73 3.59 -18.00
CA GLU A 58 -1.56 2.94 -19.00
C GLU A 58 -0.93 1.60 -19.41
N ASP A 59 -1.76 0.61 -19.70
CA ASP A 59 -1.29 -0.67 -20.16
C ASP A 59 -0.90 -0.58 -21.64
N GLY A 60 0.34 -0.93 -21.98
CA GLY A 60 0.81 -1.08 -23.36
C GLY A 60 0.32 -2.38 -23.98
N ALA A 61 0.20 -2.39 -25.31
CA ALA A 61 -0.26 -3.57 -26.08
C ALA A 61 0.67 -4.79 -25.94
N ASP A 62 1.94 -4.55 -25.63
CA ASP A 62 2.98 -5.56 -25.38
C ASP A 62 3.04 -6.00 -23.90
N GLY A 63 2.08 -5.58 -23.08
CA GLY A 63 2.06 -5.81 -21.66
C GLY A 63 3.02 -4.92 -20.87
N SER A 64 3.65 -3.91 -21.48
CA SER A 64 4.39 -2.87 -20.75
C SER A 64 3.46 -1.95 -19.97
N VAL A 65 4.02 -1.15 -19.06
CA VAL A 65 3.31 -0.03 -18.41
C VAL A 65 3.87 1.27 -18.98
N LEU A 66 3.03 2.02 -19.66
CA LEU A 66 3.34 3.35 -20.15
C LEU A 66 3.16 4.36 -19.01
N VAL A 67 4.15 5.18 -18.77
CA VAL A 67 4.11 6.24 -17.76
C VAL A 67 4.01 7.57 -18.49
N ILE A 68 2.93 8.28 -18.21
CA ILE A 68 2.58 9.53 -18.86
C ILE A 68 2.61 10.63 -17.80
N ASP A 69 3.28 11.71 -18.10
CA ASP A 69 3.28 12.90 -17.26
C ASP A 69 1.88 13.54 -17.28
N GLY A 70 1.30 13.72 -16.10
CA GLY A 70 -0.05 14.22 -15.95
C GLY A 70 -0.22 15.71 -16.35
N ALA A 71 0.85 16.48 -16.31
CA ALA A 71 0.81 17.91 -16.67
C ALA A 71 1.00 18.12 -18.17
N SER A 72 1.99 17.45 -18.79
CA SER A 72 2.32 17.63 -20.20
C SER A 72 1.59 16.65 -21.14
N GLY A 73 1.06 15.54 -20.60
CA GLY A 73 0.52 14.46 -21.40
C GLY A 73 1.57 13.63 -22.16
N GLN A 74 2.85 13.90 -21.97
CA GLN A 74 3.93 13.23 -22.66
C GLN A 74 4.30 11.93 -21.96
N ARG A 75 4.65 10.91 -22.75
CA ARG A 75 5.19 9.65 -22.21
C ARG A 75 6.61 9.87 -21.71
N VAL A 76 6.82 9.65 -20.41
CA VAL A 76 8.12 9.84 -19.74
C VAL A 76 8.87 8.53 -19.53
N ALA A 77 8.16 7.40 -19.52
CA ALA A 77 8.79 6.09 -19.40
C ALA A 77 7.90 5.00 -20.03
N THR A 78 8.56 3.91 -20.41
CA THR A 78 7.90 2.61 -20.67
C THR A 78 8.58 1.59 -19.77
N ILE A 79 7.80 0.92 -18.93
CA ILE A 79 8.28 -0.06 -17.97
C ILE A 79 7.96 -1.44 -18.52
N THR A 80 9.01 -2.17 -18.89
CA THR A 80 8.93 -3.53 -19.42
C THR A 80 9.44 -4.54 -18.40
N GLY A 81 9.15 -5.82 -18.61
CA GLY A 81 9.63 -6.93 -17.78
C GLY A 81 8.84 -7.12 -16.48
N GLU A 82 9.41 -7.94 -15.58
CA GLU A 82 8.77 -8.35 -14.33
C GLU A 82 8.88 -7.27 -13.24
N GLN A 83 8.10 -6.21 -13.36
CA GLN A 83 7.96 -5.18 -12.33
C GLN A 83 6.74 -5.51 -11.43
N GLY A 84 6.80 -6.66 -10.77
CA GLY A 84 5.68 -7.20 -9.99
C GLY A 84 5.16 -6.24 -8.91
N PHE A 85 6.06 -5.56 -8.21
CA PHE A 85 5.69 -4.58 -7.19
C PHE A 85 4.93 -3.39 -7.79
N LEU A 86 5.48 -2.74 -8.82
CA LEU A 86 4.84 -1.60 -9.48
C LEU A 86 3.46 -1.99 -10.00
N ARG A 87 3.35 -3.11 -10.72
CA ARG A 87 2.07 -3.60 -11.25
C ARG A 87 1.07 -3.94 -10.16
N GLY A 88 1.54 -4.57 -9.06
CA GLY A 88 0.71 -4.90 -7.91
C GLY A 88 0.13 -3.66 -7.24
N THR A 89 0.97 -2.66 -7.03
CA THR A 89 0.61 -1.35 -6.48
C THR A 89 -0.45 -0.65 -7.34
N LEU A 90 -0.19 -0.53 -8.65
CA LEU A 90 -1.14 0.12 -9.57
C LEU A 90 -2.46 -0.63 -9.67
N ARG A 91 -2.45 -1.97 -9.68
CA ARG A 91 -3.69 -2.77 -9.67
C ARG A 91 -4.49 -2.59 -8.40
N ALA A 92 -3.84 -2.45 -7.25
CA ALA A 92 -4.53 -2.20 -5.99
C ALA A 92 -5.26 -0.85 -6.02
N LEU A 93 -4.58 0.21 -6.47
CA LEU A 93 -5.17 1.55 -6.62
C LEU A 93 -6.28 1.58 -7.68
N ALA A 94 -6.07 0.95 -8.83
CA ALA A 94 -7.08 0.87 -9.88
C ALA A 94 -8.35 0.11 -9.45
N ARG A 95 -8.19 -0.94 -8.63
CA ARG A 95 -9.32 -1.69 -8.06
C ARG A 95 -10.13 -0.81 -7.10
N GLU A 96 -9.47 0.02 -6.31
CA GLU A 96 -10.13 0.94 -5.40
C GLU A 96 -10.91 2.03 -6.18
N ARG A 97 -10.32 2.62 -7.22
CA ARG A 97 -11.03 3.54 -8.13
C ARG A 97 -12.27 2.88 -8.73
N LYS A 98 -12.14 1.65 -9.23
CA LYS A 98 -13.27 0.91 -9.81
C LYS A 98 -14.40 0.68 -8.80
N ARG A 99 -14.07 0.47 -7.52
CA ARG A 99 -15.06 0.27 -6.45
C ARG A 99 -15.97 1.49 -6.24
N ILE A 100 -15.44 2.69 -6.48
CA ILE A 100 -16.20 3.95 -6.38
C ILE A 100 -16.68 4.48 -7.74
N GLY A 101 -16.55 3.69 -8.81
CA GLY A 101 -16.97 4.07 -10.15
C GLY A 101 -16.05 5.09 -10.85
N ALA A 102 -14.84 5.30 -10.33
CA ALA A 102 -13.86 6.21 -10.95
C ALA A 102 -13.02 5.51 -12.02
N GLY A 103 -12.65 6.24 -13.05
CA GLY A 103 -11.83 5.78 -14.17
C GLY A 103 -10.33 5.98 -13.95
N SER A 104 -9.58 5.86 -15.04
CA SER A 104 -8.10 5.96 -15.07
C SER A 104 -7.59 7.34 -15.49
N GLU A 105 -8.48 8.30 -15.77
CA GLU A 105 -8.14 9.60 -16.37
C GLU A 105 -7.35 10.50 -15.42
N ALA A 106 -7.69 10.47 -14.13
CA ALA A 106 -7.03 11.28 -13.13
C ALA A 106 -5.61 10.75 -12.82
N PRO A 107 -4.58 11.61 -12.82
CA PRO A 107 -3.23 11.18 -12.49
C PRO A 107 -3.10 10.80 -11.01
N PHE A 108 -2.13 9.94 -10.72
CA PHE A 108 -1.61 9.71 -9.38
C PHE A 108 -0.55 10.76 -9.08
N GLU A 109 -0.37 11.09 -7.82
CA GLU A 109 0.66 12.02 -7.37
C GLU A 109 1.80 11.26 -6.70
N LEU A 110 3.00 11.36 -7.26
CA LEU A 110 4.23 10.83 -6.68
C LEU A 110 4.93 11.97 -5.95
N VAL A 111 5.10 11.84 -4.63
CA VAL A 111 5.62 12.89 -3.76
C VAL A 111 6.86 12.41 -3.03
N LEU A 112 7.96 13.16 -3.18
CA LEU A 112 9.16 13.02 -2.34
C LEU A 112 9.08 14.05 -1.22
N ARG A 113 9.33 13.61 0.00
CA ARG A 113 9.29 14.47 1.20
C ARG A 113 10.68 14.79 1.73
N SER A 114 10.79 15.81 2.59
CA SER A 114 12.05 16.27 3.15
C SER A 114 12.76 15.24 4.06
N ASP A 115 12.03 14.25 4.55
CA ASP A 115 12.54 13.10 5.29
C ASP A 115 12.90 11.90 4.40
N ALA A 116 13.00 12.13 3.09
CA ALA A 116 13.28 11.14 2.04
C ALA A 116 12.18 10.09 1.84
N ARG A 117 11.03 10.21 2.48
CA ARG A 117 9.87 9.34 2.18
C ARG A 117 9.32 9.63 0.80
N LEU A 118 9.06 8.55 0.06
CA LEU A 118 8.44 8.58 -1.27
C LEU A 118 7.03 7.99 -1.18
N THR A 119 6.05 8.78 -1.51
CA THR A 119 4.64 8.43 -1.40
C THR A 119 3.97 8.46 -2.76
N LEU A 120 3.22 7.42 -3.10
CA LEU A 120 2.28 7.44 -4.22
C LEU A 120 0.87 7.67 -3.67
N MET A 121 0.25 8.77 -4.08
CA MET A 121 -1.09 9.17 -3.63
C MET A 121 -2.07 9.09 -4.79
N ASP A 122 -3.25 8.59 -4.52
CA ASP A 122 -4.41 8.69 -5.42
C ASP A 122 -5.32 9.81 -4.94
N PRO A 123 -5.38 10.96 -5.62
CA PRO A 123 -6.24 12.08 -5.21
C PRO A 123 -7.73 11.78 -5.32
N VAL A 124 -8.13 10.76 -6.11
CA VAL A 124 -9.53 10.39 -6.30
C VAL A 124 -10.07 9.57 -5.13
N THR A 125 -9.30 8.58 -4.67
CA THR A 125 -9.70 7.67 -3.58
C THR A 125 -9.12 8.07 -2.24
N GLN A 126 -8.21 9.05 -2.20
CA GLN A 126 -7.40 9.44 -1.05
C GLN A 126 -6.50 8.31 -0.53
N GLN A 127 -6.31 7.27 -1.33
CA GLN A 127 -5.40 6.17 -1.01
C GLN A 127 -3.95 6.65 -1.12
N ARG A 128 -3.17 6.23 -0.15
CA ARG A 128 -1.75 6.56 -0.03
C ARG A 128 -0.94 5.29 0.15
N ILE A 129 0.20 5.22 -0.52
CA ILE A 129 1.17 4.13 -0.39
C ILE A 129 2.54 4.73 -0.14
N ASP A 130 3.12 4.45 1.03
CA ASP A 130 4.48 4.83 1.38
C ASP A 130 5.44 3.77 0.81
N LEU A 131 6.14 4.16 -0.25
CA LEU A 131 6.90 3.23 -1.12
C LEU A 131 8.16 2.68 -0.45
N GLU A 132 8.76 3.42 0.47
CA GLU A 132 9.93 2.98 1.25
C GLU A 132 9.64 1.78 2.14
N SER A 133 8.38 1.60 2.58
CA SER A 133 7.95 0.43 3.36
C SER A 133 8.16 -0.89 2.62
N PHE A 134 8.36 -0.84 1.31
CA PHE A 134 8.56 -2.00 0.44
C PHE A 134 10.03 -2.20 0.02
N GLY A 135 10.94 -1.43 0.63
CA GLY A 135 12.38 -1.53 0.44
C GLY A 135 12.92 -0.68 -0.72
N PRO A 136 14.25 -0.42 -0.70
CA PRO A 136 14.89 0.57 -1.60
C PRO A 136 14.82 0.19 -3.08
N THR A 137 14.83 -1.09 -3.41
CA THR A 137 14.71 -1.57 -4.80
C THR A 137 13.36 -1.19 -5.40
N ASN A 138 12.28 -1.41 -4.65
CA ASN A 138 10.92 -1.13 -5.08
C ASN A 138 10.63 0.38 -5.11
N ALA A 139 11.03 1.11 -4.07
CA ALA A 139 10.93 2.57 -4.02
C ALA A 139 11.73 3.22 -5.16
N GLY A 140 12.93 2.70 -5.45
CA GLY A 140 13.81 3.20 -6.51
C GLY A 140 13.20 3.15 -7.92
N VAL A 141 12.28 2.24 -8.19
CA VAL A 141 11.55 2.21 -9.46
C VAL A 141 10.73 3.48 -9.63
N PHE A 142 10.00 3.88 -8.60
CA PHE A 142 9.18 5.09 -8.60
C PHE A 142 10.04 6.36 -8.49
N ALA A 143 11.09 6.38 -7.67
CA ALA A 143 11.97 7.53 -7.50
C ALA A 143 12.57 8.01 -8.83
N ARG A 144 12.92 7.09 -9.73
CA ARG A 144 13.41 7.43 -11.07
C ARG A 144 12.38 8.18 -11.92
N LEU A 145 11.10 8.03 -11.65
CA LEU A 145 10.03 8.71 -12.40
C LEU A 145 9.90 10.18 -12.01
N LEU A 146 10.33 10.59 -10.83
CA LEU A 146 10.31 11.99 -10.40
C LEU A 146 11.17 12.88 -11.30
N ASN A 147 12.38 12.39 -11.67
CA ASN A 147 13.41 13.17 -12.34
C ASN A 147 13.54 12.87 -13.84
N ARG A 148 12.69 11.99 -14.41
CA ARG A 148 12.78 11.66 -15.82
C ARG A 148 12.17 12.78 -16.67
N GLU A 149 13.03 13.45 -17.43
CA GLU A 149 12.58 14.32 -18.52
C GLU A 149 11.90 13.46 -19.61
N ALA A 150 10.84 14.01 -20.22
CA ALA A 150 10.24 13.38 -21.40
C ALA A 150 11.32 13.24 -22.48
N PRO A 151 11.38 12.08 -23.19
CA PRO A 151 12.29 11.95 -24.32
C PRO A 151 12.02 13.10 -25.29
N ARG A 152 13.05 13.88 -25.59
CA ARG A 152 12.96 14.88 -26.66
C ARG A 152 12.64 14.14 -27.95
N GLN A 153 11.47 14.37 -28.51
CA GLN A 153 11.16 13.87 -29.84
C GLN A 153 12.07 14.63 -30.84
N PRO A 154 12.71 13.93 -31.78
CA PRO A 154 13.51 14.55 -32.84
C PRO A 154 12.66 15.38 -33.78
#